data_e259f5b835d7dbe9db54014117145722
#
_entry.id   e259f5b835d7dbe9db54014117145722
#
_cell.length_a   1.000
_cell.length_b   1.000
_cell.length_c   1.000
_cell.angle_alpha   90.00
_cell.angle_beta   90.00
_cell.angle_gamma   90.00
#
_symmetry.space_group_name_H-M   'P 1'
#
loop_
_entity.id
_entity.type
_entity.pdbx_description
1 polymer ?
#
loop_
_entity_poly.entity_id
_entity_poly.type
_entity_poly.pdbx_seq_one_letter_code
_entity_poly.pdbx_strand_id
1 'polypeptide(L)'
;RSNQKVLVKLNRDPFVLATGASETELLGDVRHDPYGGHEKLGTPAYERVTAGSIHEAHEGVLFIDEISHLGHLQRFILTAMQEKKFPIVGHNPQSAGASVKVDDVPCDFILVAACNIQDLENILSPLRSRVIGGGYEVLVDTAMPDTSRNRAKYAQFVAQEVIMDGHIPHATIGAVEAIISEGKLRARSDNQLNSLTLRLRELGGLIRAAGDIAVMEGLPLITEDLIKEARKRSRPVEDQIREKYGSYMKGVSKDVSSAQKEKSQYYFENEHMDDQMFN
;
A
#
# COMPACT_ATOMS: atom_id res chain seq x y z
N ARG A 1 26.43 38.70 -0.51
CA ARG A 1 25.68 37.58 -1.16
C ARG A 1 24.66 37.13 -0.14
N SER A 2 23.36 37.22 -0.45
CA SER A 2 22.34 36.66 0.45
C SER A 2 22.45 35.14 0.41
N ASN A 3 22.60 34.52 1.58
CA ASN A 3 22.58 33.08 1.72
C ASN A 3 21.14 32.59 1.54
N GLN A 4 20.83 32.03 0.36
CA GLN A 4 19.49 31.55 0.03
C GLN A 4 19.55 30.08 -0.37
N LYS A 5 18.59 29.32 0.09
CA LYS A 5 18.34 27.93 -0.33
C LYS A 5 16.94 27.83 -0.93
N VAL A 6 16.83 27.24 -2.10
CA VAL A 6 15.55 26.89 -2.70
C VAL A 6 15.09 25.59 -2.08
N LEU A 7 13.98 25.63 -1.32
CA LEU A 7 13.38 24.43 -0.70
C LEU A 7 12.62 23.62 -1.72
N VAL A 8 11.82 24.28 -2.54
CA VAL A 8 10.97 23.66 -3.57
C VAL A 8 11.28 24.32 -4.91
N LYS A 9 11.71 23.52 -5.89
CA LYS A 9 12.05 24.03 -7.22
C LYS A 9 10.78 24.37 -7.99
N LEU A 10 10.78 25.47 -8.75
CA LEU A 10 9.67 25.83 -9.63
C LEU A 10 9.45 24.84 -10.77
N ASN A 11 10.54 24.33 -11.34
CA ASN A 11 10.48 23.30 -12.39
C ASN A 11 10.51 21.90 -11.74
N ARG A 12 9.33 21.43 -11.30
CA ARG A 12 9.12 20.11 -10.70
C ARG A 12 7.81 19.51 -11.20
N ASP A 13 7.62 18.22 -10.99
CA ASP A 13 6.32 17.61 -11.08
C ASP A 13 5.46 18.09 -9.88
N PRO A 14 4.34 18.77 -10.12
CA PRO A 14 3.46 19.25 -9.05
C PRO A 14 2.62 18.14 -8.40
N PHE A 15 2.70 16.90 -8.87
CA PHE A 15 2.05 15.73 -8.27
C PHE A 15 2.98 15.04 -7.28
N VAL A 16 2.60 15.03 -6.02
CA VAL A 16 3.38 14.44 -4.92
C VAL A 16 2.62 13.27 -4.32
N LEU A 17 3.24 12.10 -4.32
CA LEU A 17 2.74 10.89 -3.68
C LEU A 17 3.33 10.78 -2.26
N ALA A 18 2.47 10.74 -1.24
CA ALA A 18 2.85 10.63 0.17
C ALA A 18 2.22 9.40 0.83
N THR A 19 2.46 8.21 0.29
CA THR A 19 1.94 6.95 0.82
C THR A 19 2.86 6.43 1.92
N GLY A 20 2.30 6.17 3.11
CA GLY A 20 3.06 5.67 4.26
C GLY A 20 4.13 6.63 4.77
N ALA A 21 4.00 7.93 4.47
CA ALA A 21 4.97 8.94 4.84
C ALA A 21 5.14 9.04 6.37
N SER A 22 6.39 9.10 6.81
CA SER A 22 6.72 9.48 8.19
C SER A 22 6.43 10.97 8.43
N GLU A 23 6.42 11.38 9.69
CA GLU A 23 6.21 12.79 10.04
C GLU A 23 7.22 13.72 9.35
N THR A 24 8.48 13.33 9.31
CA THR A 24 9.55 14.10 8.67
C THR A 24 9.43 14.16 7.15
N GLU A 25 8.96 13.09 6.52
CA GLU A 25 8.70 13.06 5.08
C GLU A 25 7.48 13.89 4.70
N LEU A 26 6.45 13.90 5.57
CA LEU A 26 5.23 14.64 5.31
C LEU A 26 5.39 16.14 5.56
N LEU A 27 6.00 16.50 6.72
CA LEU A 27 6.05 17.88 7.23
C LEU A 27 7.40 18.57 7.01
N GLY A 28 8.41 17.83 6.52
CA GLY A 28 9.77 18.34 6.42
C GLY A 28 10.56 18.24 7.72
N ASP A 29 11.85 18.48 7.62
CA ASP A 29 12.78 18.38 8.75
C ASP A 29 13.98 19.32 8.58
N VAL A 30 14.75 19.48 9.65
CA VAL A 30 16.07 20.09 9.62
C VAL A 30 17.09 19.02 9.93
N ARG A 31 17.84 18.59 8.91
CA ARG A 31 18.83 17.51 9.03
C ARG A 31 19.81 17.79 10.16
N HIS A 32 20.08 16.76 10.95
CA HIS A 32 21.07 16.83 12.00
C HIS A 32 22.48 16.97 11.41
N ASP A 33 23.27 17.85 11.98
CA ASP A 33 24.70 17.97 11.71
C ASP A 33 25.44 17.94 13.06
N PRO A 34 26.23 16.88 13.33
CA PRO A 34 27.00 16.77 14.58
C PRO A 34 27.99 17.92 14.77
N TYR A 35 28.36 18.61 13.70
CA TYR A 35 29.26 19.77 13.72
C TYR A 35 28.53 21.11 13.58
N GLY A 36 27.19 21.12 13.61
CA GLY A 36 26.34 22.28 13.31
C GLY A 36 26.57 23.53 14.17
N GLY A 37 27.27 23.41 15.28
CA GLY A 37 27.72 24.54 16.11
C GLY A 37 29.12 25.07 15.80
N HIS A 38 29.83 24.47 14.84
CA HIS A 38 31.21 24.84 14.53
C HIS A 38 31.27 25.65 13.23
N GLU A 39 31.72 26.93 13.30
CA GLU A 39 31.69 27.86 12.15
C GLU A 39 32.44 27.38 10.90
N LYS A 40 33.46 26.53 11.05
CA LYS A 40 34.31 26.07 9.94
C LYS A 40 34.00 24.65 9.47
N LEU A 41 33.37 23.83 10.29
CA LEU A 41 33.11 22.39 10.00
C LEU A 41 31.63 22.08 9.87
N GLY A 42 30.75 22.86 10.48
CA GLY A 42 29.32 22.65 10.48
C GLY A 42 28.62 23.20 9.24
N THR A 43 27.54 22.57 8.86
CA THR A 43 26.63 23.03 7.80
C THR A 43 25.66 24.07 8.37
N PRO A 44 25.52 25.26 7.76
CA PRO A 44 24.55 26.27 8.22
C PRO A 44 23.14 25.72 8.32
N ALA A 45 22.37 26.17 9.34
CA ALA A 45 21.04 25.67 9.60
C ALA A 45 20.09 25.76 8.40
N TYR A 46 20.14 26.87 7.64
CA TYR A 46 19.31 27.08 6.45
C TYR A 46 19.60 26.07 5.32
N GLU A 47 20.82 25.54 5.22
CA GLU A 47 21.17 24.50 4.24
C GLU A 47 20.68 23.11 4.63
N ARG A 48 20.40 22.89 5.91
CA ARG A 48 19.95 21.62 6.46
C ARG A 48 18.42 21.42 6.38
N VAL A 49 17.68 22.50 6.13
CA VAL A 49 16.20 22.43 6.00
C VAL A 49 15.82 21.61 4.78
N THR A 50 14.89 20.67 4.96
CA THR A 50 14.29 19.85 3.88
C THR A 50 12.79 20.05 3.85
N ALA A 51 12.23 20.27 2.66
CA ALA A 51 10.79 20.37 2.48
C ALA A 51 10.15 19.00 2.73
N GLY A 52 8.95 19.00 3.30
CA GLY A 52 8.10 17.81 3.33
C GLY A 52 7.14 17.78 2.14
N SER A 53 6.46 16.62 1.97
CA SER A 53 5.53 16.39 0.87
C SER A 53 4.44 17.45 0.75
N ILE A 54 3.95 17.99 1.89
CA ILE A 54 2.96 19.09 1.88
C ILE A 54 3.51 20.38 1.24
N HIS A 55 4.81 20.66 1.40
CA HIS A 55 5.46 21.82 0.82
C HIS A 55 5.83 21.58 -0.65
N GLU A 56 6.28 20.36 -0.98
CA GLU A 56 6.58 19.97 -2.36
C GLU A 56 5.33 19.99 -3.22
N ALA A 57 4.15 19.71 -2.64
CA ALA A 57 2.86 19.76 -3.32
C ALA A 57 2.28 21.18 -3.46
N HIS A 58 2.98 22.23 -3.01
CA HIS A 58 2.50 23.61 -3.12
C HIS A 58 2.14 23.98 -4.57
N GLU A 59 0.95 24.56 -4.80
CA GLU A 59 0.38 24.84 -6.11
C GLU A 59 0.23 23.59 -7.01
N GLY A 60 0.03 22.42 -6.38
CA GLY A 60 -0.08 21.13 -7.06
C GLY A 60 -1.05 20.19 -6.36
N VAL A 61 -0.77 18.89 -6.44
CA VAL A 61 -1.60 17.82 -5.90
C VAL A 61 -0.80 17.00 -4.91
N LEU A 62 -1.32 16.88 -3.69
CA LEU A 62 -0.86 15.92 -2.69
C LEU A 62 -1.77 14.70 -2.74
N PHE A 63 -1.25 13.57 -3.21
CA PHE A 63 -1.96 12.28 -3.18
C PHE A 63 -1.50 11.47 -1.97
N ILE A 64 -2.45 11.05 -1.14
CA ILE A 64 -2.21 10.20 0.03
C ILE A 64 -3.02 8.92 -0.12
N ASP A 65 -2.34 7.81 -0.35
CA ASP A 65 -2.96 6.50 -0.25
C ASP A 65 -2.99 6.05 1.22
N GLU A 66 -4.07 5.37 1.61
CA GLU A 66 -4.30 4.91 2.99
C GLU A 66 -4.21 6.04 4.04
N ILE A 67 -4.86 7.17 3.77
CA ILE A 67 -4.86 8.35 4.66
C ILE A 67 -5.29 8.01 6.09
N SER A 68 -6.12 7.00 6.28
CA SER A 68 -6.56 6.48 7.58
C SER A 68 -5.40 6.02 8.46
N HIS A 69 -4.29 5.55 7.87
CA HIS A 69 -3.12 5.04 8.58
C HIS A 69 -2.18 6.15 9.07
N LEU A 70 -2.36 7.39 8.64
CA LEU A 70 -1.56 8.52 9.12
C LEU A 70 -1.86 8.91 10.58
N GLY A 71 -2.93 8.40 11.18
CA GLY A 71 -3.27 8.64 12.58
C GLY A 71 -3.31 10.15 12.92
N HIS A 72 -2.50 10.57 13.89
CA HIS A 72 -2.44 11.97 14.35
C HIS A 72 -1.91 12.95 13.30
N LEU A 73 -1.14 12.51 12.31
CA LEU A 73 -0.60 13.37 11.24
C LEU A 73 -1.71 13.99 10.38
N GLN A 74 -2.90 13.40 10.36
CA GLN A 74 -4.06 13.97 9.69
C GLN A 74 -4.41 15.39 10.19
N ARG A 75 -4.09 15.70 11.46
CA ARG A 75 -4.30 17.05 12.02
C ARG A 75 -3.42 18.10 11.36
N PHE A 76 -2.19 17.73 11.04
CA PHE A 76 -1.25 18.63 10.38
C PHE A 76 -1.66 18.87 8.92
N ILE A 77 -2.16 17.84 8.24
CA ILE A 77 -2.75 18.00 6.89
C ILE A 77 -3.93 18.96 6.94
N LEU A 78 -4.83 18.82 7.91
CA LEU A 78 -5.95 19.72 8.08
C LEU A 78 -5.49 21.16 8.29
N THR A 79 -4.50 21.39 9.17
CA THR A 79 -3.92 22.71 9.40
C THR A 79 -3.30 23.29 8.14
N ALA A 80 -2.51 22.49 7.41
CA ALA A 80 -1.90 22.90 6.15
C ALA A 80 -2.95 23.31 5.10
N MET A 81 -4.05 22.55 4.97
CA MET A 81 -5.16 22.88 4.08
C MET A 81 -5.90 24.15 4.48
N GLN A 82 -5.98 24.47 5.76
CA GLN A 82 -6.67 25.66 6.27
C GLN A 82 -5.82 26.91 6.12
N GLU A 83 -4.56 26.84 6.58
CA GLU A 83 -3.64 27.97 6.65
C GLU A 83 -2.88 28.20 5.33
N LYS A 84 -2.84 27.20 4.43
CA LYS A 84 -2.06 27.18 3.18
C LYS A 84 -0.56 27.43 3.39
N LYS A 85 -0.11 27.24 4.61
CA LYS A 85 1.28 27.32 5.07
C LYS A 85 1.49 26.43 6.27
N PHE A 86 2.68 25.87 6.41
CA PHE A 86 3.03 25.02 7.54
C PHE A 86 4.51 25.17 7.89
N PRO A 87 4.88 25.29 9.18
CA PRO A 87 6.28 25.45 9.58
C PRO A 87 7.06 24.14 9.38
N ILE A 88 8.35 24.25 9.04
CA ILE A 88 9.30 23.15 9.11
C ILE A 88 10.08 23.25 10.41
N VAL A 89 10.05 22.18 11.20
CA VAL A 89 10.68 22.11 12.52
C VAL A 89 11.65 20.95 12.56
N GLY A 90 12.86 21.15 13.10
CA GLY A 90 13.80 20.05 13.30
C GLY A 90 13.34 19.13 14.44
N HIS A 91 13.30 17.84 14.18
CA HIS A 91 12.80 16.81 15.11
C HIS A 91 13.92 16.06 15.86
N ASN A 92 15.13 16.62 15.95
CA ASN A 92 16.23 15.94 16.63
C ASN A 92 16.17 16.08 18.16
N PRO A 93 15.86 15.01 18.91
CA PRO A 93 15.80 15.06 20.37
C PRO A 93 17.17 15.23 21.05
N GLN A 94 18.28 15.06 20.33
CA GLN A 94 19.64 15.17 20.89
C GLN A 94 20.26 16.57 20.79
N SER A 95 19.65 17.50 20.05
CA SER A 95 20.11 18.88 20.03
C SER A 95 19.39 19.69 21.10
N ALA A 96 19.86 19.56 22.35
CA ALA A 96 19.43 20.42 23.42
C ALA A 96 19.87 21.88 23.10
N GLY A 97 18.94 22.72 22.68
CA GLY A 97 19.10 24.16 22.68
C GLY A 97 18.91 24.94 21.38
N ALA A 98 18.78 24.33 20.23
CA ALA A 98 18.47 25.06 18.99
C ALA A 98 17.46 24.30 18.14
N SER A 99 16.18 24.40 18.48
CA SER A 99 15.11 24.02 17.55
C SER A 99 15.14 25.02 16.39
N VAL A 100 15.72 24.62 15.27
CA VAL A 100 15.63 25.41 14.04
C VAL A 100 14.22 25.26 13.52
N LYS A 101 13.54 26.39 13.37
CA LYS A 101 12.17 26.46 12.85
C LYS A 101 12.15 27.43 11.67
N VAL A 102 11.49 27.02 10.59
CA VAL A 102 11.17 27.89 9.46
C VAL A 102 9.66 28.09 9.45
N ASP A 103 9.22 29.29 9.75
CA ASP A 103 7.81 29.63 9.79
C ASP A 103 7.26 29.96 8.40
N ASP A 104 5.95 29.92 8.26
CA ASP A 104 5.19 30.40 7.10
C ASP A 104 5.60 29.77 5.74
N VAL A 105 6.08 28.52 5.73
CA VAL A 105 6.44 27.84 4.49
C VAL A 105 5.16 27.52 3.70
N PRO A 106 5.02 28.00 2.46
CA PRO A 106 3.80 27.79 1.66
C PRO A 106 3.51 26.31 1.39
N CYS A 107 2.22 25.92 1.49
CA CYS A 107 1.73 24.57 1.22
C CYS A 107 0.26 24.56 0.76
N ASP A 108 -0.09 25.41 -0.21
CA ASP A 108 -1.43 25.42 -0.83
C ASP A 108 -1.49 24.31 -1.89
N PHE A 109 -2.21 23.24 -1.61
CA PHE A 109 -2.29 22.06 -2.47
C PHE A 109 -3.75 21.55 -2.58
N ILE A 110 -4.03 20.79 -3.64
CA ILE A 110 -5.24 19.99 -3.76
C ILE A 110 -4.97 18.63 -3.10
N LEU A 111 -5.75 18.28 -2.08
CA LEU A 111 -5.65 16.96 -1.46
C LEU A 111 -6.47 15.94 -2.26
N VAL A 112 -5.83 14.86 -2.67
CA VAL A 112 -6.47 13.63 -3.15
C VAL A 112 -6.09 12.51 -2.21
N ALA A 113 -7.06 11.85 -1.62
CA ALA A 113 -6.80 10.80 -0.64
C ALA A 113 -7.61 9.54 -0.95
N ALA A 114 -7.04 8.38 -0.63
CA ALA A 114 -7.70 7.09 -0.74
C ALA A 114 -7.66 6.37 0.61
N CYS A 115 -8.70 5.57 0.88
CA CYS A 115 -8.73 4.66 2.01
C CYS A 115 -9.65 3.47 1.70
N ASN A 116 -9.51 2.39 2.44
CA ASN A 116 -10.47 1.29 2.41
C ASN A 116 -11.75 1.69 3.15
N ILE A 117 -12.88 1.13 2.74
CA ILE A 117 -14.19 1.40 3.39
C ILE A 117 -14.15 1.05 4.87
N GLN A 118 -13.46 -0.02 5.25
CA GLN A 118 -13.30 -0.47 6.64
C GLN A 118 -12.56 0.53 7.51
N ASP A 119 -11.68 1.34 6.92
CA ASP A 119 -10.84 2.30 7.62
C ASP A 119 -11.42 3.73 7.60
N LEU A 120 -12.61 3.91 7.04
CA LEU A 120 -13.24 5.22 6.90
C LEU A 120 -13.46 5.91 8.26
N GLU A 121 -13.76 5.13 9.30
CA GLU A 121 -13.95 5.63 10.68
C GLU A 121 -12.64 6.12 11.32
N ASN A 122 -11.48 5.70 10.81
CA ASN A 122 -10.16 6.14 11.26
C ASN A 122 -9.75 7.49 10.67
N ILE A 123 -10.56 8.07 9.77
CA ILE A 123 -10.34 9.41 9.26
C ILE A 123 -10.90 10.42 10.27
N LEU A 124 -10.07 11.39 10.67
CA LEU A 124 -10.49 12.43 11.60
C LEU A 124 -11.70 13.20 11.07
N SER A 125 -12.76 13.27 11.88
CA SER A 125 -14.01 13.93 11.51
C SER A 125 -13.84 15.38 11.02
N PRO A 126 -12.95 16.22 11.61
CA PRO A 126 -12.70 17.57 11.08
C PRO A 126 -12.06 17.57 9.69
N LEU A 127 -11.14 16.64 9.40
CA LEU A 127 -10.52 16.51 8.09
C LEU A 127 -11.56 16.07 7.05
N ARG A 128 -12.34 15.04 7.37
CA ARG A 128 -13.41 14.55 6.51
C ARG A 128 -14.47 15.63 6.22
N SER A 129 -14.88 16.37 7.24
CA SER A 129 -15.79 17.51 7.09
C SER A 129 -15.24 18.58 6.15
N ARG A 130 -13.93 18.83 6.22
CA ARG A 130 -13.25 19.79 5.33
C ARG A 130 -13.23 19.30 3.88
N VAL A 131 -12.96 18.01 3.67
CA VAL A 131 -12.98 17.38 2.32
C VAL A 131 -14.39 17.48 1.73
N ILE A 132 -15.43 17.09 2.48
CA ILE A 132 -16.82 17.13 2.01
C ILE A 132 -17.26 18.57 1.73
N GLY A 133 -16.87 19.53 2.57
CA GLY A 133 -17.27 20.93 2.44
C GLY A 133 -16.60 21.67 1.27
N GLY A 134 -15.48 21.19 0.76
CA GLY A 134 -14.74 21.84 -0.33
C GLY A 134 -14.43 20.95 -1.53
N GLY A 135 -14.88 19.69 -1.52
CA GLY A 135 -14.56 18.70 -2.54
C GLY A 135 -15.59 17.58 -2.63
N TYR A 136 -15.14 16.37 -2.90
CA TYR A 136 -15.99 15.21 -3.17
C TYR A 136 -15.47 13.96 -2.44
N GLU A 137 -16.40 13.15 -1.92
CA GLU A 137 -16.14 11.74 -1.60
C GLU A 137 -16.67 10.89 -2.75
N VAL A 138 -15.84 9.97 -3.24
CA VAL A 138 -16.18 9.08 -4.35
C VAL A 138 -16.08 7.64 -3.88
N LEU A 139 -17.20 6.92 -3.92
CA LEU A 139 -17.22 5.47 -3.74
C LEU A 139 -16.79 4.80 -5.05
N VAL A 140 -15.69 4.05 -4.99
CA VAL A 140 -15.20 3.29 -6.15
C VAL A 140 -15.88 1.92 -6.18
N ASP A 141 -16.45 1.57 -7.35
CA ASP A 141 -17.11 0.28 -7.54
C ASP A 141 -16.11 -0.88 -7.52
N THR A 142 -16.54 -2.03 -7.00
CA THR A 142 -15.76 -3.28 -6.96
C THR A 142 -16.04 -4.18 -8.16
N ALA A 143 -17.05 -3.86 -8.96
CA ALA A 143 -17.43 -4.60 -10.15
C ALA A 143 -17.99 -3.68 -11.23
N MET A 144 -17.97 -4.12 -12.47
CA MET A 144 -18.57 -3.43 -13.61
C MET A 144 -19.50 -4.39 -14.39
N PRO A 145 -20.55 -3.86 -15.09
CA PRO A 145 -21.46 -4.70 -15.88
C PRO A 145 -20.73 -5.55 -16.94
N ASP A 146 -21.16 -6.81 -17.11
CA ASP A 146 -20.64 -7.70 -18.16
C ASP A 146 -21.20 -7.31 -19.53
N THR A 147 -20.50 -6.42 -20.21
CA THR A 147 -20.80 -5.96 -21.57
C THR A 147 -19.63 -6.23 -22.50
N SER A 148 -19.90 -6.26 -23.82
CA SER A 148 -18.83 -6.43 -24.83
C SER A 148 -17.72 -5.39 -24.68
N ARG A 149 -18.09 -4.14 -24.38
CA ARG A 149 -17.13 -3.03 -24.13
C ARG A 149 -16.24 -3.32 -22.90
N ASN A 150 -16.82 -3.82 -21.83
CA ASN A 150 -16.06 -4.11 -20.60
C ASN A 150 -15.21 -5.39 -20.72
N ARG A 151 -15.66 -6.37 -21.50
CA ARG A 151 -14.82 -7.51 -21.88
C ARG A 151 -13.62 -7.10 -22.72
N ALA A 152 -13.78 -6.14 -23.64
CA ALA A 152 -12.65 -5.58 -24.39
C ALA A 152 -11.62 -4.89 -23.46
N LYS A 153 -12.07 -4.21 -22.39
CA LYS A 153 -11.17 -3.67 -21.37
C LYS A 153 -10.41 -4.75 -20.59
N TYR A 154 -11.04 -5.91 -20.36
CA TYR A 154 -10.35 -7.06 -19.77
C TYR A 154 -9.27 -7.61 -20.69
N ALA A 155 -9.55 -7.70 -22.00
CA ALA A 155 -8.52 -8.09 -22.97
C ALA A 155 -7.33 -7.09 -22.96
N GLN A 156 -7.63 -5.80 -22.92
CA GLN A 156 -6.60 -4.76 -22.79
C GLN A 156 -5.82 -4.88 -21.49
N PHE A 157 -6.49 -5.16 -20.38
CA PHE A 157 -5.85 -5.39 -19.07
C PHE A 157 -4.91 -6.61 -19.12
N VAL A 158 -5.32 -7.74 -19.70
CA VAL A 158 -4.44 -8.92 -19.87
C VAL A 158 -3.20 -8.57 -20.69
N ALA A 159 -3.37 -7.86 -21.80
CA ALA A 159 -2.23 -7.41 -22.62
C ALA A 159 -1.30 -6.47 -21.87
N GLN A 160 -1.85 -5.56 -21.07
CA GLN A 160 -1.08 -4.63 -20.24
C GLN A 160 -0.28 -5.36 -19.16
N GLU A 161 -0.85 -6.32 -18.45
CA GLU A 161 -0.14 -7.12 -17.45
C GLU A 161 1.05 -7.86 -18.05
N VAL A 162 0.87 -8.46 -19.25
CA VAL A 162 1.96 -9.12 -19.98
C VAL A 162 3.08 -8.16 -20.36
N ILE A 163 2.72 -6.97 -20.87
CA ILE A 163 3.71 -5.95 -21.28
C ILE A 163 4.46 -5.41 -20.07
N MET A 164 3.76 -5.16 -18.96
CA MET A 164 4.36 -4.63 -17.73
C MET A 164 5.30 -5.63 -17.04
N ASP A 165 4.99 -6.90 -17.09
CA ASP A 165 5.84 -7.97 -16.56
C ASP A 165 7.12 -8.13 -17.39
N GLY A 166 6.99 -8.15 -18.72
CA GLY A 166 8.09 -8.21 -19.68
C GLY A 166 8.83 -9.54 -19.79
N HIS A 167 8.51 -10.55 -18.98
CA HIS A 167 9.14 -11.88 -18.97
C HIS A 167 8.20 -12.98 -19.39
N ILE A 168 6.88 -12.81 -19.21
CA ILE A 168 5.88 -13.79 -19.56
C ILE A 168 5.43 -13.66 -21.02
N PRO A 169 5.03 -14.78 -21.69
CA PRO A 169 4.58 -14.73 -23.07
C PRO A 169 3.18 -14.12 -23.21
N HIS A 170 2.81 -13.75 -24.43
CA HIS A 170 1.48 -13.23 -24.73
C HIS A 170 0.37 -14.28 -24.50
N ALA A 171 -0.84 -13.79 -24.20
CA ALA A 171 -2.01 -14.62 -23.95
C ALA A 171 -2.78 -14.92 -25.24
N THR A 172 -3.30 -16.13 -25.37
CA THR A 172 -4.26 -16.51 -26.40
C THR A 172 -5.64 -15.92 -26.13
N ILE A 173 -6.51 -15.88 -27.13
CA ILE A 173 -7.92 -15.48 -26.96
C ILE A 173 -8.60 -16.37 -25.90
N GLY A 174 -8.36 -17.69 -25.90
CA GLY A 174 -8.90 -18.61 -24.90
C GLY A 174 -8.44 -18.28 -23.46
N ALA A 175 -7.19 -17.85 -23.27
CA ALA A 175 -6.71 -17.37 -21.98
C ALA A 175 -7.44 -16.10 -21.53
N VAL A 176 -7.67 -15.14 -22.43
CA VAL A 176 -8.45 -13.93 -22.14
C VAL A 176 -9.88 -14.29 -21.73
N GLU A 177 -10.53 -15.21 -22.44
CA GLU A 177 -11.88 -15.67 -22.09
C GLU A 177 -11.92 -16.39 -20.73
N ALA A 178 -10.87 -17.15 -20.40
CA ALA A 178 -10.73 -17.76 -19.08
C ALA A 178 -10.60 -16.70 -17.95
N ILE A 179 -9.85 -15.63 -18.18
CA ILE A 179 -9.75 -14.51 -17.23
C ILE A 179 -11.09 -13.78 -17.11
N ILE A 180 -11.83 -13.55 -18.20
CA ILE A 180 -13.18 -12.97 -18.15
C ILE A 180 -14.12 -13.87 -17.32
N SER A 181 -14.04 -15.19 -17.52
CA SER A 181 -14.84 -16.16 -16.77
C SER A 181 -14.50 -16.16 -15.29
N GLU A 182 -13.22 -16.04 -14.95
CA GLU A 182 -12.76 -15.87 -13.56
C GLU A 182 -13.27 -14.56 -12.96
N GLY A 183 -13.22 -13.47 -13.71
CA GLY A 183 -13.75 -12.18 -13.29
C GLY A 183 -15.24 -12.20 -12.95
N LYS A 184 -16.03 -12.96 -13.74
CA LYS A 184 -17.46 -13.22 -13.46
C LYS A 184 -17.66 -14.03 -12.20
N LEU A 185 -16.87 -15.09 -12.02
CA LEU A 185 -16.98 -15.96 -10.86
C LEU A 185 -16.73 -15.17 -9.56
N ARG A 186 -15.69 -14.33 -9.55
CA ARG A 186 -15.35 -13.48 -8.41
C ARG A 186 -16.43 -12.42 -8.12
N ALA A 187 -16.95 -11.79 -9.17
CA ALA A 187 -18.08 -10.87 -9.01
C ALA A 187 -19.31 -11.55 -8.40
N ARG A 188 -19.60 -12.80 -8.80
CA ARG A 188 -20.68 -13.60 -8.21
C ARG A 188 -20.45 -13.92 -6.73
N SER A 189 -19.23 -14.24 -6.32
CA SER A 189 -18.93 -14.47 -4.90
C SER A 189 -19.12 -13.22 -4.03
N ASP A 190 -19.03 -12.04 -4.64
CA ASP A 190 -19.34 -10.75 -4.01
C ASP A 190 -20.82 -10.32 -4.17
N ASN A 191 -21.71 -11.25 -4.56
CA ASN A 191 -23.14 -11.02 -4.83
C ASN A 191 -23.43 -10.04 -5.99
N GLN A 192 -22.46 -9.83 -6.89
CA GLN A 192 -22.58 -8.98 -8.07
C GLN A 192 -22.92 -9.82 -9.31
N LEU A 193 -24.22 -10.03 -9.55
CA LEU A 193 -24.68 -10.82 -10.70
C LEU A 193 -24.49 -10.04 -12.00
N ASN A 194 -24.22 -10.78 -13.10
CA ASN A 194 -23.99 -10.22 -14.44
C ASN A 194 -22.90 -9.14 -14.51
N SER A 195 -21.89 -9.28 -13.68
CA SER A 195 -20.80 -8.32 -13.54
C SER A 195 -19.43 -8.98 -13.68
N LEU A 196 -18.42 -8.14 -13.92
CA LEU A 196 -17.00 -8.47 -13.92
C LEU A 196 -16.33 -7.77 -12.74
N THR A 197 -15.51 -8.48 -11.98
CA THR A 197 -14.82 -7.88 -10.83
C THR A 197 -13.83 -6.80 -11.26
N LEU A 198 -13.66 -5.77 -10.43
CA LEU A 198 -12.61 -4.77 -10.56
C LEU A 198 -11.43 -5.03 -9.61
N ARG A 199 -11.38 -6.18 -8.94
CA ARG A 199 -10.22 -6.65 -8.16
C ARG A 199 -9.09 -7.09 -9.10
N LEU A 200 -8.58 -6.15 -9.87
CA LEU A 200 -7.63 -6.41 -10.95
C LEU A 200 -6.29 -6.93 -10.45
N ARG A 201 -5.86 -6.55 -9.22
CA ARG A 201 -4.61 -7.05 -8.61
C ARG A 201 -4.58 -8.58 -8.53
N GLU A 202 -5.68 -9.20 -8.12
CA GLU A 202 -5.78 -10.66 -8.01
C GLU A 202 -5.81 -11.35 -9.38
N LEU A 203 -6.50 -10.74 -10.34
CA LEU A 203 -6.51 -11.25 -11.71
C LEU A 203 -5.13 -11.11 -12.39
N GLY A 204 -4.44 -10.00 -12.16
CA GLY A 204 -3.06 -9.80 -12.62
C GLY A 204 -2.11 -10.83 -12.03
N GLY A 205 -2.26 -11.16 -10.74
CA GLY A 205 -1.53 -12.26 -10.11
C GLY A 205 -1.76 -13.60 -10.79
N LEU A 206 -3.01 -13.89 -11.17
CA LEU A 206 -3.35 -15.13 -11.90
C LEU A 206 -2.72 -15.16 -13.30
N ILE A 207 -2.72 -14.03 -14.02
CA ILE A 207 -2.11 -13.93 -15.36
C ILE A 207 -0.59 -14.18 -15.26
N ARG A 208 0.09 -13.53 -14.31
CA ARG A 208 1.53 -13.72 -14.09
C ARG A 208 1.86 -15.16 -13.71
N ALA A 209 1.11 -15.75 -12.79
CA ALA A 209 1.31 -17.16 -12.42
C ALA A 209 1.15 -18.12 -13.60
N ALA A 210 0.18 -17.88 -14.49
CA ALA A 210 0.02 -18.68 -15.71
C ALA A 210 1.17 -18.44 -16.71
N GLY A 211 1.67 -17.19 -16.76
CA GLY A 211 2.83 -16.82 -17.57
C GLY A 211 4.11 -17.49 -17.08
N ASP A 212 4.34 -17.54 -15.77
CA ASP A 212 5.48 -18.23 -15.15
C ASP A 212 5.47 -19.74 -15.50
N ILE A 213 4.29 -20.37 -15.43
CA ILE A 213 4.14 -21.78 -15.85
C ILE A 213 4.50 -21.93 -17.33
N ALA A 214 4.01 -21.04 -18.21
CA ALA A 214 4.33 -21.07 -19.64
C ALA A 214 5.86 -20.97 -19.88
N VAL A 215 6.54 -20.07 -19.17
CA VAL A 215 7.99 -19.91 -19.26
C VAL A 215 8.71 -21.17 -18.77
N MET A 216 8.29 -21.74 -17.64
CA MET A 216 8.88 -22.96 -17.08
C MET A 216 8.74 -24.17 -18.01
N GLU A 217 7.62 -24.26 -18.74
CA GLU A 217 7.33 -25.33 -19.70
C GLU A 217 7.84 -25.01 -21.12
N GLY A 218 8.44 -23.87 -21.34
CA GLY A 218 8.96 -23.44 -22.65
C GLY A 218 7.87 -23.18 -23.69
N LEU A 219 6.68 -22.80 -23.24
CA LEU A 219 5.54 -22.55 -24.11
C LEU A 219 5.55 -21.10 -24.63
N PRO A 220 5.21 -20.89 -25.92
CA PRO A 220 5.29 -19.57 -26.54
C PRO A 220 4.12 -18.63 -26.18
N LEU A 221 3.04 -19.16 -25.62
CA LEU A 221 1.81 -18.42 -25.33
C LEU A 221 1.16 -18.94 -24.03
N ILE A 222 0.50 -18.03 -23.31
CA ILE A 222 -0.40 -18.38 -22.20
C ILE A 222 -1.70 -18.92 -22.78
N THR A 223 -2.05 -20.15 -22.44
CA THR A 223 -3.27 -20.82 -22.88
C THR A 223 -4.36 -20.81 -21.80
N GLU A 224 -5.59 -21.16 -22.17
CA GLU A 224 -6.70 -21.36 -21.24
C GLU A 224 -6.36 -22.37 -20.14
N ASP A 225 -5.70 -23.48 -20.51
CA ASP A 225 -5.35 -24.54 -19.55
C ASP A 225 -4.33 -24.08 -18.52
N LEU A 226 -3.39 -23.23 -18.93
CA LEU A 226 -2.43 -22.61 -18.00
C LEU A 226 -3.11 -21.66 -17.00
N ILE A 227 -4.13 -20.92 -17.43
CA ILE A 227 -4.96 -20.09 -16.51
C ILE A 227 -5.68 -20.99 -15.50
N LYS A 228 -6.25 -22.11 -15.95
CA LYS A 228 -6.94 -23.07 -15.06
C LYS A 228 -5.95 -23.71 -14.07
N GLU A 229 -4.74 -24.03 -14.52
CA GLU A 229 -3.70 -24.58 -13.66
C GLU A 229 -3.19 -23.56 -12.64
N ALA A 230 -2.86 -22.35 -13.10
CA ALA A 230 -2.47 -21.26 -12.22
C ALA A 230 -3.51 -20.99 -11.14
N ARG A 231 -4.81 -21.02 -11.51
CA ARG A 231 -5.91 -20.88 -10.56
C ARG A 231 -5.91 -21.95 -9.47
N LYS A 232 -5.59 -23.20 -9.79
CA LYS A 232 -5.50 -24.29 -8.80
C LYS A 232 -4.33 -24.05 -7.83
N ARG A 233 -3.19 -23.57 -8.34
CA ARG A 233 -1.97 -23.32 -7.56
C ARG A 233 -2.08 -22.02 -6.72
N SER A 234 -2.80 -21.01 -7.20
CA SER A 234 -2.94 -19.69 -6.56
C SER A 234 -4.14 -19.58 -5.60
N ARG A 235 -4.66 -20.70 -5.13
CA ARG A 235 -5.78 -20.70 -4.16
C ARG A 235 -5.35 -20.08 -2.84
N PRO A 236 -6.17 -19.18 -2.24
CA PRO A 236 -5.96 -18.71 -0.90
C PRO A 236 -5.81 -19.86 0.10
N VAL A 237 -4.95 -19.69 1.10
CA VAL A 237 -4.71 -20.70 2.13
C VAL A 237 -6.00 -21.03 2.89
N GLU A 238 -6.88 -20.05 3.08
CA GLU A 238 -8.19 -20.22 3.72
C GLU A 238 -9.08 -21.22 2.97
N ASP A 239 -9.05 -21.17 1.62
CA ASP A 239 -9.82 -22.11 0.80
C ASP A 239 -9.22 -23.53 0.84
N GLN A 240 -7.88 -23.63 0.86
CA GLN A 240 -7.18 -24.89 1.04
C GLN A 240 -7.47 -25.51 2.43
N ILE A 241 -7.51 -24.69 3.47
CA ILE A 241 -7.86 -25.12 4.83
C ILE A 241 -9.32 -25.58 4.88
N ARG A 242 -10.25 -24.86 4.26
CA ARG A 242 -11.67 -25.26 4.20
C ARG A 242 -11.85 -26.61 3.48
N GLU A 243 -11.16 -26.82 2.37
CA GLU A 243 -11.20 -28.07 1.63
C GLU A 243 -10.64 -29.24 2.45
N LYS A 244 -9.48 -29.02 3.11
CA LYS A 244 -8.79 -30.07 3.89
C LYS A 244 -9.48 -30.41 5.20
N TYR A 245 -10.05 -29.43 5.88
CA TYR A 245 -10.59 -29.56 7.25
C TYR A 245 -12.08 -29.28 7.38
N GLY A 246 -12.78 -28.93 6.30
CA GLY A 246 -14.20 -28.63 6.26
C GLY A 246 -14.59 -27.23 6.76
N SER A 247 -13.70 -26.55 7.52
CA SER A 247 -13.84 -25.13 7.86
C SER A 247 -12.50 -24.56 8.30
N TYR A 248 -12.35 -23.22 8.17
CA TYR A 248 -11.15 -22.52 8.64
C TYR A 248 -10.91 -22.70 10.15
N MET A 249 -11.98 -22.58 10.95
CA MET A 249 -11.92 -22.75 12.42
C MET A 249 -11.45 -24.15 12.84
N LYS A 250 -11.84 -25.20 12.11
CA LYS A 250 -11.38 -26.57 12.39
C LYS A 250 -9.91 -26.77 12.04
N GLY A 251 -9.41 -26.08 11.01
CA GLY A 251 -7.99 -26.08 10.67
C GLY A 251 -7.15 -25.43 11.76
N VAL A 252 -7.54 -24.22 12.19
CA VAL A 252 -6.85 -23.48 13.26
C VAL A 252 -6.88 -24.23 14.59
N SER A 253 -8.02 -24.86 14.96
CA SER A 253 -8.12 -25.63 16.21
C SER A 253 -7.25 -26.88 16.22
N LYS A 254 -7.01 -27.51 15.07
CA LYS A 254 -6.09 -28.66 14.97
C LYS A 254 -4.63 -28.26 15.13
N ASP A 255 -4.22 -27.12 14.55
CA ASP A 255 -2.84 -26.62 14.70
C ASP A 255 -2.54 -26.22 16.15
N VAL A 256 -3.51 -25.56 16.83
CA VAL A 256 -3.37 -25.20 18.25
C VAL A 256 -3.30 -26.46 19.13
N SER A 257 -4.07 -27.50 18.81
CA SER A 257 -4.05 -28.76 19.58
C SER A 257 -2.79 -29.60 19.35
N SER A 258 -2.20 -29.54 18.14
CA SER A 258 -0.92 -30.21 17.86
C SER A 258 0.25 -29.49 18.55
N ALA A 259 0.28 -28.15 18.50
CA ALA A 259 1.29 -27.35 19.20
C ALA A 259 1.22 -27.49 20.74
N GLN A 260 0.04 -27.68 21.31
CA GLN A 260 -0.12 -27.97 22.74
C GLN A 260 0.33 -29.39 23.11
N LYS A 261 0.09 -30.36 22.22
CA LYS A 261 0.57 -31.75 22.44
C LYS A 261 2.10 -31.85 22.37
N GLU A 262 2.74 -31.18 21.40
CA GLU A 262 4.20 -31.14 21.32
C GLU A 262 4.83 -30.46 22.54
N LYS A 263 4.26 -29.34 23.01
CA LYS A 263 4.72 -28.68 24.24
C LYS A 263 4.57 -29.60 25.48
N SER A 264 3.43 -30.27 25.61
CA SER A 264 3.17 -31.20 26.73
C SER A 264 4.17 -32.38 26.70
N GLN A 265 4.45 -32.94 25.52
CA GLN A 265 5.40 -34.03 25.36
C GLN A 265 6.83 -33.60 25.69
N TYR A 266 7.22 -32.38 25.31
CA TYR A 266 8.54 -31.81 25.63
C TYR A 266 8.74 -31.58 27.15
N TYR A 267 7.68 -31.19 27.88
CA TYR A 267 7.73 -31.04 29.34
C TYR A 267 7.78 -32.40 30.03
N PHE A 268 7.05 -33.41 29.58
CA PHE A 268 7.09 -34.76 30.14
C PHE A 268 8.43 -35.48 29.94
N GLU A 269 9.09 -35.29 28.79
CA GLU A 269 10.40 -35.87 28.51
C GLU A 269 11.52 -35.21 29.33
N ASN A 270 11.44 -33.91 29.62
CA ASN A 270 12.41 -33.21 30.45
C ASN A 270 12.26 -33.53 31.98
N GLU A 271 11.04 -33.69 32.49
CA GLU A 271 10.83 -34.12 33.89
C GLU A 271 11.36 -35.54 34.17
N HIS A 272 11.32 -36.42 33.18
CA HIS A 272 11.87 -37.78 33.34
C HIS A 272 13.40 -37.87 33.21
N MET A 273 14.06 -36.86 32.62
CA MET A 273 15.52 -36.79 32.61
C MET A 273 16.11 -36.27 33.91
N ASP A 274 15.44 -35.39 34.63
CA ASP A 274 15.91 -34.87 35.92
C ASP A 274 15.80 -35.89 37.04
N ASP A 275 14.82 -36.81 37.01
CA ASP A 275 14.68 -37.88 38.00
C ASP A 275 15.71 -39.01 37.83
N GLN A 276 16.39 -39.14 36.69
CA GLN A 276 17.44 -40.14 36.48
C GLN A 276 18.84 -39.65 36.84
N MET A 277 19.04 -38.35 37.12
CA MET A 277 20.35 -37.83 37.55
C MET A 277 20.53 -37.72 39.06
N PHE A 278 19.55 -38.09 39.85
CA PHE A 278 19.61 -38.05 41.32
C PHE A 278 19.37 -39.40 42.03
N ASN A 279 19.57 -40.53 41.31
CA ASN A 279 19.67 -41.87 41.95
C ASN A 279 21.01 -42.52 41.71
#